data_2886e4c41f9111705c7bdfb0040658fd
#
_entry.id   2886e4c41f9111705c7bdfb0040658fd
#
_cell.length_a   1.000
_cell.length_b   1.000
_cell.length_c   1.000
_cell.angle_alpha   90.00
_cell.angle_beta   90.00
_cell.angle_gamma   90.00
#
_symmetry.space_group_name_H-M   'P 1'
#
loop_
_entity.id
_entity.type
_entity.pdbx_description
1 polymer ?
#
loop_
_entity_poly.entity_id
_entity_poly.type
_entity_poly.pdbx_seq_one_letter_code
_entity_poly.pdbx_strand_id
1 'polypeptide(L)'
;MKSQRRRREHDAARYSKILDDRSAELTDAIGTLARRMAVELGVDTTTTRVTVFRHRNDSENEDGTFVLVARYSLNPRWAKVKRDKKYSASYGAIAATWCRRFLYKDDYPADPDKWVEYVTSSDFETARMPREVAEGVRMKSVCVAGTRLEHDHHNVGVIIIETVKPWIDEALQDRIAEESGGFATLRSTVAEITYIMSNSFSDADTERENGEPGERQPRTRRALSSIRSRLARAGIR
;
A
#
# COMPACT_ATOMS: atom_id res chain seq x y z
N MET A 1 41.85 -16.17 6.57
CA MET A 1 40.90 -15.02 6.74
C MET A 1 40.25 -14.52 5.45
N LYS A 2 40.96 -14.33 4.32
CA LYS A 2 40.35 -13.82 3.04
C LYS A 2 39.29 -14.75 2.45
N SER A 3 39.40 -16.07 2.59
CA SER A 3 38.44 -17.06 2.07
C SER A 3 37.10 -17.03 2.81
N GLN A 4 37.09 -16.87 4.14
CA GLN A 4 35.88 -16.82 4.95
C GLN A 4 35.08 -15.50 4.69
N ARG A 5 35.79 -14.39 4.48
CA ARG A 5 35.16 -13.09 4.14
C ARG A 5 34.44 -13.17 2.80
N ARG A 6 35.09 -13.72 1.76
CA ARG A 6 34.45 -13.89 0.43
C ARG A 6 33.23 -14.80 0.48
N ARG A 7 33.26 -15.86 1.29
CA ARG A 7 32.12 -16.77 1.46
C ARG A 7 30.94 -16.07 2.12
N ARG A 8 31.16 -15.26 3.17
CA ARG A 8 30.12 -14.46 3.82
C ARG A 8 29.52 -13.42 2.89
N GLU A 9 30.36 -12.72 2.10
CA GLU A 9 29.90 -11.74 1.10
C GLU A 9 29.03 -12.40 0.02
N HIS A 10 29.40 -13.60 -0.44
CA HIS A 10 28.64 -14.36 -1.42
C HIS A 10 27.29 -14.85 -0.84
N ASP A 11 27.29 -15.35 0.39
CA ASP A 11 26.06 -15.81 1.06
C ASP A 11 25.12 -14.64 1.33
N ALA A 12 25.62 -13.48 1.77
CA ALA A 12 24.82 -12.26 1.96
C ALA A 12 24.18 -11.78 0.64
N ALA A 13 24.95 -11.77 -0.46
CA ALA A 13 24.41 -11.41 -1.77
C ALA A 13 23.32 -12.39 -2.25
N ARG A 14 23.49 -13.69 -1.99
CA ARG A 14 22.49 -14.71 -2.31
C ARG A 14 21.20 -14.53 -1.49
N TYR A 15 21.32 -14.25 -0.19
CA TYR A 15 20.16 -13.99 0.67
C TYR A 15 19.43 -12.70 0.25
N SER A 16 20.16 -11.62 -0.04
CA SER A 16 19.57 -10.37 -0.55
C SER A 16 18.76 -10.63 -1.81
N LYS A 17 19.32 -11.35 -2.78
CA LYS A 17 18.59 -11.68 -4.02
C LYS A 17 17.31 -12.48 -3.77
N ILE A 18 17.35 -13.47 -2.87
CA ILE A 18 16.15 -14.26 -2.52
C ILE A 18 15.06 -13.37 -1.88
N LEU A 19 15.44 -12.40 -1.05
CA LEU A 19 14.51 -11.46 -0.44
C LEU A 19 13.92 -10.52 -1.49
N ASP A 20 14.73 -10.01 -2.42
CA ASP A 20 14.29 -9.13 -3.50
C ASP A 20 13.32 -9.86 -4.44
N ASP A 21 13.62 -11.08 -4.86
CA ASP A 21 12.75 -11.91 -5.70
C ASP A 21 11.39 -12.17 -5.01
N ARG A 22 11.40 -12.48 -3.71
CA ARG A 22 10.17 -12.70 -2.93
C ARG A 22 9.37 -11.42 -2.73
N SER A 23 10.03 -10.29 -2.53
CA SER A 23 9.38 -8.99 -2.45
C SER A 23 8.64 -8.67 -3.74
N ALA A 24 9.26 -8.97 -4.89
CA ALA A 24 8.64 -8.79 -6.19
C ALA A 24 7.39 -9.68 -6.36
N GLU A 25 7.47 -10.98 -6.02
CA GLU A 25 6.33 -11.91 -6.06
C GLU A 25 5.15 -11.42 -5.19
N LEU A 26 5.41 -10.97 -3.96
CA LEU A 26 4.37 -10.44 -3.07
C LEU A 26 3.76 -9.14 -3.59
N THR A 27 4.59 -8.27 -4.17
CA THR A 27 4.12 -7.03 -4.81
C THR A 27 3.20 -7.32 -5.99
N ASP A 28 3.52 -8.29 -6.83
CA ASP A 28 2.71 -8.71 -7.97
C ASP A 28 1.38 -9.35 -7.52
N ALA A 29 1.42 -10.14 -6.44
CA ALA A 29 0.22 -10.69 -5.82
C ALA A 29 -0.71 -9.58 -5.30
N ILE A 30 -0.18 -8.57 -4.60
CA ILE A 30 -0.96 -7.41 -4.16
C ILE A 30 -1.52 -6.63 -5.36
N GLY A 31 -0.75 -6.48 -6.45
CA GLY A 31 -1.23 -5.85 -7.68
C GLY A 31 -2.43 -6.58 -8.29
N THR A 32 -2.39 -7.91 -8.30
CA THR A 32 -3.51 -8.74 -8.74
C THR A 32 -4.73 -8.60 -7.84
N LEU A 33 -4.52 -8.55 -6.53
CA LEU A 33 -5.60 -8.31 -5.55
C LEU A 33 -6.21 -6.91 -5.70
N ALA A 34 -5.39 -5.87 -5.92
CA ALA A 34 -5.87 -4.52 -6.18
C ALA A 34 -6.76 -4.44 -7.42
N ARG A 35 -6.41 -5.17 -8.49
CA ARG A 35 -7.29 -5.32 -9.67
C ARG A 35 -8.62 -5.98 -9.31
N ARG A 36 -8.60 -7.08 -8.58
CA ARG A 36 -9.82 -7.77 -8.15
C ARG A 36 -10.70 -6.90 -7.29
N MET A 37 -10.12 -6.12 -6.39
CA MET A 37 -10.86 -5.14 -5.59
C MET A 37 -11.59 -4.12 -6.48
N ALA A 38 -10.93 -3.61 -7.53
CA ALA A 38 -11.55 -2.69 -8.46
C ALA A 38 -12.74 -3.32 -9.19
N VAL A 39 -12.63 -4.59 -9.59
CA VAL A 39 -13.72 -5.34 -10.23
C VAL A 39 -14.86 -5.62 -9.26
N GLU A 40 -14.55 -6.09 -8.05
CA GLU A 40 -15.53 -6.41 -7.00
C GLU A 40 -16.36 -5.18 -6.60
N LEU A 41 -15.72 -4.03 -6.55
CA LEU A 41 -16.39 -2.75 -6.26
C LEU A 41 -17.09 -2.12 -7.47
N GLY A 42 -16.94 -2.69 -8.68
CA GLY A 42 -17.50 -2.13 -9.91
C GLY A 42 -16.83 -0.82 -10.36
N VAL A 43 -15.60 -0.55 -9.89
CA VAL A 43 -14.84 0.67 -10.21
C VAL A 43 -13.68 0.42 -11.18
N ASP A 44 -13.67 -0.74 -11.86
CA ASP A 44 -12.65 -1.11 -12.86
C ASP A 44 -12.82 -0.31 -14.15
N THR A 45 -12.40 0.95 -14.12
CA THR A 45 -12.53 1.92 -15.22
C THR A 45 -11.20 2.59 -15.54
N THR A 46 -11.12 3.22 -16.72
CA THR A 46 -9.94 4.02 -17.12
C THR A 46 -9.78 5.31 -16.31
N THR A 47 -10.79 5.68 -15.54
CA THR A 47 -10.80 6.89 -14.70
C THR A 47 -10.41 6.62 -13.27
N THR A 48 -10.30 5.34 -12.88
CA THR A 48 -10.06 4.90 -11.50
C THR A 48 -8.65 4.34 -11.31
N ARG A 49 -8.17 4.45 -10.09
CA ARG A 49 -6.90 3.91 -9.61
C ARG A 49 -7.09 3.32 -8.21
N VAL A 50 -6.62 2.10 -8.00
CA VAL A 50 -6.49 1.47 -6.69
C VAL A 50 -5.02 1.42 -6.32
N THR A 51 -4.66 1.92 -5.15
CA THR A 51 -3.28 1.96 -4.67
C THR A 51 -3.20 1.38 -3.28
N VAL A 52 -2.24 0.48 -3.07
CA VAL A 52 -1.92 -0.10 -1.77
C VAL A 52 -0.62 0.50 -1.27
N PHE A 53 -0.67 1.03 -0.06
CA PHE A 53 0.47 1.59 0.64
C PHE A 53 0.75 0.79 1.90
N ARG A 54 2.03 0.54 2.17
CA ARG A 54 2.52 -0.04 3.41
C ARG A 54 3.03 1.06 4.32
N HIS A 55 2.66 1.03 5.58
CA HIS A 55 3.25 1.88 6.61
C HIS A 55 4.66 1.39 6.98
N ARG A 56 5.58 2.32 7.18
CA ARG A 56 6.92 2.07 7.72
C ARG A 56 7.15 3.02 8.89
N ASN A 57 7.57 2.46 10.01
CA ASN A 57 8.14 3.26 11.07
C ASN A 57 9.47 3.83 10.55
N ASP A 58 9.62 5.14 10.64
CA ASP A 58 10.82 5.84 10.20
C ASP A 58 11.39 6.55 11.42
N SER A 59 12.66 6.31 11.75
CA SER A 59 13.31 6.94 12.89
C SER A 59 13.43 8.47 12.77
N GLU A 60 13.31 8.98 11.54
CA GLU A 60 13.35 10.40 11.24
C GLU A 60 11.97 11.09 11.34
N ASN A 61 10.88 10.31 11.40
CA ASN A 61 9.52 10.84 11.41
C ASN A 61 8.65 10.03 12.38
N GLU A 62 8.24 10.64 13.51
CA GLU A 62 7.44 10.00 14.56
C GLU A 62 6.13 9.39 14.02
N ASP A 63 5.50 10.04 13.03
CA ASP A 63 4.29 9.54 12.37
C ASP A 63 4.55 8.40 11.38
N GLY A 64 5.83 8.12 11.08
CA GLY A 64 6.22 7.16 10.05
C GLY A 64 6.00 7.66 8.63
N THR A 65 6.19 6.79 7.67
CA THR A 65 6.01 7.06 6.24
C THR A 65 5.25 5.92 5.57
N PHE A 66 4.67 6.22 4.41
CA PHE A 66 4.05 5.22 3.55
C PHE A 66 4.89 4.94 2.32
N VAL A 67 5.02 3.68 1.98
CA VAL A 67 5.67 3.22 0.76
C VAL A 67 4.61 2.59 -0.14
N LEU A 68 4.61 2.97 -1.41
CA LEU A 68 3.71 2.39 -2.40
C LEU A 68 4.14 0.95 -2.69
N VAL A 69 3.27 -0.02 -2.40
CA VAL A 69 3.49 -1.44 -2.67
C VAL A 69 3.00 -1.81 -4.05
N ALA A 70 1.73 -1.54 -4.34
CA ALA A 70 1.13 -1.90 -5.62
C ALA A 70 0.11 -0.85 -6.06
N ARG A 71 -0.11 -0.79 -7.38
CA ARG A 71 -1.08 0.10 -7.98
C ARG A 71 -1.73 -0.58 -9.17
N TYR A 72 -3.04 -0.45 -9.25
CA TYR A 72 -3.82 -0.88 -10.39
C TYR A 72 -4.60 0.28 -11.01
N SER A 73 -4.60 0.38 -12.32
CA SER A 73 -5.46 1.23 -13.12
C SER A 73 -5.49 0.72 -14.55
N LEU A 74 -6.62 0.74 -15.22
CA LEU A 74 -6.72 0.51 -16.67
C LEU A 74 -6.06 1.63 -17.49
N ASN A 75 -5.83 2.80 -16.89
CA ASN A 75 -5.11 3.89 -17.54
C ASN A 75 -3.60 3.74 -17.30
N PRO A 76 -2.79 3.49 -18.34
CA PRO A 76 -1.35 3.30 -18.18
C PRO A 76 -0.60 4.50 -17.57
N ARG A 77 -1.16 5.73 -17.73
CA ARG A 77 -0.56 6.93 -17.12
C ARG A 77 -0.62 6.89 -15.60
N TRP A 78 -1.66 6.27 -15.04
CA TRP A 78 -1.90 6.19 -13.59
C TRP A 78 -1.44 4.88 -12.97
N ALA A 79 -1.23 3.84 -13.78
CA ALA A 79 -0.72 2.55 -13.33
C ALA A 79 0.77 2.58 -12.95
N LYS A 80 1.54 3.59 -13.40
CA LYS A 80 2.98 3.68 -13.15
C LYS A 80 3.29 3.80 -11.66
N VAL A 81 4.14 2.91 -11.16
CA VAL A 81 4.64 2.87 -9.78
C VAL A 81 6.05 3.47 -9.72
N LYS A 82 6.26 4.43 -8.81
CA LYS A 82 7.60 4.85 -8.38
C LYS A 82 7.86 4.18 -7.03
N ARG A 83 8.62 3.09 -7.02
CA ARG A 83 8.82 2.23 -5.85
C ARG A 83 9.49 2.92 -4.67
N ASP A 84 10.38 3.89 -4.93
CA ASP A 84 11.19 4.54 -3.90
C ASP A 84 10.54 5.80 -3.33
N LYS A 85 9.32 6.14 -3.77
CA LYS A 85 8.65 7.34 -3.30
C LYS A 85 8.05 7.09 -1.92
N LYS A 86 8.54 7.84 -0.93
CA LYS A 86 7.93 7.94 0.40
C LYS A 86 6.76 8.93 0.36
N TYR A 87 5.70 8.62 1.08
CA TYR A 87 4.50 9.44 1.26
C TYR A 87 4.34 9.74 2.75
N SER A 88 3.99 10.97 3.07
CA SER A 88 3.82 11.39 4.47
C SER A 88 2.58 10.74 5.10
N ALA A 89 2.67 10.46 6.39
CA ALA A 89 1.55 10.09 7.24
C ALA A 89 0.78 11.29 7.79
N SER A 90 1.24 12.53 7.51
CA SER A 90 0.72 13.74 8.15
C SER A 90 -0.29 14.52 7.30
N TYR A 91 -0.48 14.17 6.00
CA TYR A 91 -1.40 14.92 5.14
C TYR A 91 -2.01 14.09 4.00
N GLY A 92 -3.14 14.59 3.49
CA GLY A 92 -3.88 14.05 2.36
C GLY A 92 -4.66 12.77 2.68
N ALA A 93 -5.17 12.12 1.64
CA ALA A 93 -6.07 10.97 1.77
C ALA A 93 -5.42 9.77 2.50
N ILE A 94 -4.11 9.58 2.36
CA ILE A 94 -3.36 8.51 3.04
C ILE A 94 -3.41 8.73 4.55
N ALA A 95 -3.04 9.94 5.03
CA ALA A 95 -3.07 10.31 6.43
C ALA A 95 -4.48 10.21 7.02
N ALA A 96 -5.47 10.75 6.31
CA ALA A 96 -6.86 10.69 6.73
C ALA A 96 -7.37 9.26 6.90
N THR A 97 -7.09 8.39 5.92
CA THR A 97 -7.45 6.96 5.99
C THR A 97 -6.76 6.26 7.14
N TRP A 98 -5.49 6.57 7.37
CA TRP A 98 -4.71 6.00 8.47
C TRP A 98 -5.29 6.34 9.84
N CYS A 99 -5.57 7.62 10.06
CA CYS A 99 -6.10 8.10 11.34
C CYS A 99 -7.56 7.67 11.58
N ARG A 100 -8.40 7.76 10.55
CA ARG A 100 -9.85 7.56 10.67
C ARG A 100 -10.30 6.13 10.42
N ARG A 101 -9.41 5.22 10.01
CA ARG A 101 -9.68 3.85 9.56
C ARG A 101 -10.41 3.76 8.22
N PHE A 102 -11.28 4.73 7.92
CA PHE A 102 -12.05 4.82 6.70
C PHE A 102 -12.13 6.27 6.23
N LEU A 103 -12.07 6.47 4.92
CA LEU A 103 -12.28 7.76 4.25
C LEU A 103 -13.22 7.54 3.06
N TYR A 104 -14.21 8.40 2.93
CA TYR A 104 -14.99 8.56 1.71
C TYR A 104 -15.20 10.03 1.46
N LYS A 105 -14.88 10.50 0.25
CA LYS A 105 -14.98 11.88 -0.15
C LYS A 105 -15.23 11.94 -1.66
N ASP A 106 -16.29 12.62 -2.07
CA ASP A 106 -16.78 12.67 -3.45
C ASP A 106 -17.01 14.09 -3.96
N ASP A 107 -16.57 15.10 -3.21
CA ASP A 107 -16.80 16.51 -3.44
C ASP A 107 -15.54 17.31 -3.80
N TYR A 108 -14.47 16.66 -4.21
CA TYR A 108 -13.28 17.38 -4.67
C TYR A 108 -13.56 18.14 -5.97
N PRO A 109 -13.08 19.39 -6.11
CA PRO A 109 -13.22 20.13 -7.34
C PRO A 109 -12.62 19.41 -8.54
N ALA A 110 -13.35 19.36 -9.65
CA ALA A 110 -12.85 18.80 -10.91
C ALA A 110 -11.85 19.72 -11.62
N ASP A 111 -11.92 21.02 -11.35
CA ASP A 111 -10.95 22.00 -11.83
C ASP A 111 -9.60 21.84 -11.11
N PRO A 112 -8.48 21.70 -11.84
CA PRO A 112 -7.18 21.45 -11.25
C PRO A 112 -6.68 22.54 -10.28
N ASP A 113 -6.97 23.81 -10.56
CA ASP A 113 -6.48 24.91 -9.72
C ASP A 113 -7.32 25.00 -8.45
N LYS A 114 -8.65 24.90 -8.58
CA LYS A 114 -9.57 24.81 -7.43
C LYS A 114 -9.28 23.58 -6.57
N TRP A 115 -8.88 22.47 -7.19
CA TRP A 115 -8.47 21.27 -6.46
C TRP A 115 -7.26 21.55 -5.55
N VAL A 116 -6.25 22.25 -6.08
CA VAL A 116 -5.07 22.65 -5.29
C VAL A 116 -5.47 23.58 -4.16
N GLU A 117 -6.28 24.60 -4.42
CA GLU A 117 -6.80 25.51 -3.39
C GLU A 117 -7.55 24.75 -2.30
N TYR A 118 -8.42 23.82 -2.69
CA TYR A 118 -9.23 23.02 -1.76
C TYR A 118 -8.37 22.16 -0.83
N VAL A 119 -7.43 21.36 -1.36
CA VAL A 119 -6.60 20.46 -0.53
C VAL A 119 -5.53 21.18 0.28
N THR A 120 -5.27 22.46 -0.02
CA THR A 120 -4.35 23.32 0.72
C THR A 120 -5.06 24.28 1.67
N SER A 121 -6.42 24.32 1.66
CA SER A 121 -7.20 25.16 2.55
C SER A 121 -7.17 24.67 3.99
N SER A 122 -7.42 25.57 4.94
CA SER A 122 -7.52 25.23 6.37
C SER A 122 -8.74 24.39 6.69
N ASP A 123 -9.76 24.41 5.83
CA ASP A 123 -11.04 23.70 6.00
C ASP A 123 -10.98 22.26 5.51
N PHE A 124 -9.81 21.84 5.00
CA PHE A 124 -9.61 20.47 4.56
C PHE A 124 -9.54 19.53 5.78
N GLU A 125 -10.62 18.80 6.04
CA GLU A 125 -10.80 17.91 7.20
C GLU A 125 -9.73 16.81 7.35
N THR A 126 -8.96 16.56 6.31
CA THR A 126 -8.04 15.42 6.20
C THR A 126 -6.58 15.82 6.25
N ALA A 127 -6.19 16.75 7.10
CA ALA A 127 -4.83 17.24 7.15
C ALA A 127 -4.37 17.98 5.86
N ARG A 128 -4.18 19.26 6.00
CA ARG A 128 -3.81 20.20 4.95
C ARG A 128 -2.56 19.75 4.19
N MET A 129 -2.68 19.61 2.88
CA MET A 129 -1.55 19.23 2.03
C MET A 129 -0.64 20.46 1.77
N PRO A 130 0.69 20.33 1.86
CA PRO A 130 1.61 21.37 1.42
C PRO A 130 1.38 21.70 -0.07
N ARG A 131 1.44 22.99 -0.42
CA ARG A 131 1.08 23.45 -1.78
C ARG A 131 1.96 22.86 -2.85
N GLU A 132 3.27 22.79 -2.62
CA GLU A 132 4.22 22.18 -3.54
C GLU A 132 3.94 20.69 -3.79
N VAL A 133 3.39 19.98 -2.79
CA VAL A 133 2.96 18.59 -2.93
C VAL A 133 1.68 18.50 -3.74
N ALA A 134 0.69 19.36 -3.46
CA ALA A 134 -0.59 19.40 -4.14
C ALA A 134 -0.43 19.72 -5.65
N GLU A 135 0.42 20.69 -5.99
CA GLU A 135 0.75 21.02 -7.38
C GLU A 135 1.40 19.87 -8.12
N GLY A 136 2.24 19.08 -7.44
CA GLY A 136 2.91 17.89 -7.97
C GLY A 136 2.03 16.65 -8.14
N VAL A 137 0.78 16.66 -7.64
CA VAL A 137 -0.17 15.54 -7.79
C VAL A 137 -0.65 15.45 -9.23
N ARG A 138 -0.33 14.33 -9.91
CA ARG A 138 -0.67 14.12 -11.33
C ARG A 138 -2.13 13.76 -11.57
N MET A 139 -2.74 13.01 -10.66
CA MET A 139 -4.14 12.63 -10.72
C MET A 139 -4.88 13.44 -9.65
N LYS A 140 -5.50 14.53 -10.07
CA LYS A 140 -6.37 15.34 -9.23
C LYS A 140 -7.72 14.65 -9.18
N SER A 141 -7.92 13.86 -8.13
CA SER A 141 -9.07 12.97 -8.00
C SER A 141 -10.29 13.78 -7.55
N VAL A 142 -11.44 13.51 -8.17
CA VAL A 142 -12.74 14.11 -7.82
C VAL A 142 -13.37 13.36 -6.65
N CYS A 143 -13.19 12.04 -6.61
CA CYS A 143 -13.63 11.22 -5.50
C CYS A 143 -12.48 10.36 -5.00
N VAL A 144 -12.44 10.16 -3.69
CA VAL A 144 -11.44 9.34 -2.99
C VAL A 144 -12.13 8.52 -1.92
N ALA A 145 -11.85 7.23 -1.89
CA ALA A 145 -12.18 6.35 -0.78
C ALA A 145 -10.92 5.66 -0.26
N GLY A 146 -10.87 5.40 1.03
CA GLY A 146 -9.75 4.75 1.65
C GLY A 146 -10.16 3.84 2.78
N THR A 147 -9.43 2.75 2.96
CA THR A 147 -9.58 1.86 4.10
C THR A 147 -8.22 1.47 4.66
N ARG A 148 -8.12 1.44 5.99
CA ARG A 148 -6.91 1.01 6.68
C ARG A 148 -6.79 -0.50 6.62
N LEU A 149 -5.56 -0.98 6.45
CA LEU A 149 -5.20 -2.38 6.49
C LEU A 149 -4.79 -2.77 7.91
N GLU A 150 -5.49 -3.72 8.48
CA GLU A 150 -5.24 -4.24 9.83
C GLU A 150 -5.04 -5.75 9.78
N HIS A 151 -4.01 -6.24 10.46
CA HIS A 151 -3.71 -7.67 10.61
C HIS A 151 -3.24 -7.94 12.03
N ASP A 152 -3.87 -8.90 12.74
CA ASP A 152 -3.57 -9.27 14.12
C ASP A 152 -3.42 -8.05 15.06
N HIS A 153 -4.38 -7.12 14.99
CA HIS A 153 -4.41 -5.86 15.76
C HIS A 153 -3.30 -4.86 15.40
N HIS A 154 -2.53 -5.11 14.35
CA HIS A 154 -1.52 -4.18 13.83
C HIS A 154 -2.04 -3.42 12.62
N ASN A 155 -1.87 -2.11 12.62
CA ASN A 155 -2.08 -1.28 11.45
C ASN A 155 -0.86 -1.45 10.52
N VAL A 156 -1.09 -1.92 9.29
CA VAL A 156 0.02 -2.29 8.37
C VAL A 156 0.08 -1.43 7.11
N GLY A 157 -0.98 -0.70 6.82
CA GLY A 157 -1.04 0.14 5.63
C GLY A 157 -2.42 0.70 5.34
N VAL A 158 -2.60 1.20 4.12
CA VAL A 158 -3.88 1.69 3.61
C VAL A 158 -4.10 1.29 2.16
N ILE A 159 -5.36 1.12 1.77
CA ILE A 159 -5.81 1.07 0.38
C ILE A 159 -6.48 2.40 0.08
N ILE A 160 -6.10 3.03 -1.04
CA ILE A 160 -6.73 4.25 -1.55
C ILE A 160 -7.29 3.96 -2.94
N ILE A 161 -8.56 4.27 -3.13
CA ILE A 161 -9.30 4.18 -4.38
C ILE A 161 -9.63 5.61 -4.81
N GLU A 162 -9.25 5.98 -6.02
CA GLU A 162 -9.36 7.35 -6.51
C GLU A 162 -9.94 7.35 -7.93
N THR A 163 -10.76 8.36 -8.24
CA THR A 163 -11.27 8.57 -9.59
C THR A 163 -11.26 10.05 -9.97
N VAL A 164 -11.08 10.33 -11.26
CA VAL A 164 -11.20 11.69 -11.84
C VAL A 164 -12.60 12.00 -12.36
N LYS A 165 -13.56 11.11 -12.11
CA LYS A 165 -14.99 11.31 -12.39
C LYS A 165 -15.79 10.97 -11.15
N PRO A 166 -16.94 11.59 -10.94
CA PRO A 166 -17.84 11.20 -9.85
C PRO A 166 -18.17 9.71 -9.94
N TRP A 167 -18.24 9.05 -8.80
CA TRP A 167 -18.81 7.72 -8.72
C TRP A 167 -20.33 7.79 -8.91
N ILE A 168 -20.85 6.83 -9.66
CA ILE A 168 -22.29 6.77 -9.97
C ILE A 168 -23.03 5.90 -8.94
N ASP A 169 -22.30 5.05 -8.23
CA ASP A 169 -22.85 4.04 -7.33
C ASP A 169 -22.86 4.55 -5.88
N GLU A 170 -24.04 4.89 -5.38
CA GLU A 170 -24.26 5.36 -4.01
C GLU A 170 -23.92 4.28 -2.95
N ALA A 171 -24.03 3.00 -3.30
CA ALA A 171 -23.71 1.89 -2.40
C ALA A 171 -22.19 1.60 -2.32
N LEU A 172 -21.35 2.30 -3.08
CA LEU A 172 -19.91 2.06 -3.09
C LEU A 172 -19.28 2.31 -1.72
N GLN A 173 -19.72 3.36 -1.03
CA GLN A 173 -19.26 3.69 0.32
C GLN A 173 -19.48 2.53 1.29
N ASP A 174 -20.69 1.97 1.28
CA ASP A 174 -21.07 0.87 2.17
C ASP A 174 -20.25 -0.38 1.86
N ARG A 175 -20.08 -0.73 0.57
CA ARG A 175 -19.26 -1.88 0.17
C ARG A 175 -17.79 -1.76 0.56
N ILE A 176 -17.22 -0.56 0.56
CA ILE A 176 -15.83 -0.35 1.01
C ILE A 176 -15.74 -0.42 2.54
N ALA A 177 -16.78 0.05 3.24
CA ALA A 177 -16.84 0.05 4.70
C ALA A 177 -17.18 -1.32 5.30
N GLU A 178 -17.83 -2.22 4.53
CA GLU A 178 -18.25 -3.54 5.00
C GLU A 178 -17.09 -4.37 5.57
N GLU A 179 -17.39 -5.10 6.65
CA GLU A 179 -16.46 -6.04 7.29
C GLU A 179 -16.59 -7.47 6.74
N SER A 180 -17.57 -7.72 5.89
CA SER A 180 -17.85 -9.01 5.24
C SER A 180 -17.96 -8.85 3.72
N GLY A 181 -17.97 -9.98 2.98
CA GLY A 181 -18.10 -9.96 1.53
C GLY A 181 -16.77 -10.06 0.77
N GLY A 182 -16.86 -9.93 -0.54
CA GLY A 182 -15.73 -10.13 -1.46
C GLY A 182 -14.61 -9.13 -1.23
N PHE A 183 -14.95 -7.84 -1.14
CA PHE A 183 -13.95 -6.80 -0.89
C PHE A 183 -13.27 -6.94 0.47
N ALA A 184 -14.02 -7.24 1.54
CA ALA A 184 -13.47 -7.43 2.88
C ALA A 184 -12.48 -8.62 2.91
N THR A 185 -12.79 -9.71 2.22
CA THR A 185 -11.89 -10.87 2.08
C THR A 185 -10.58 -10.48 1.37
N LEU A 186 -10.68 -9.75 0.25
CA LEU A 186 -9.51 -9.26 -0.48
C LEU A 186 -8.68 -8.29 0.36
N ARG A 187 -9.33 -7.36 1.08
CA ARG A 187 -8.69 -6.42 2.01
C ARG A 187 -7.90 -7.15 3.09
N SER A 188 -8.50 -8.17 3.74
CA SER A 188 -7.84 -8.98 4.77
C SER A 188 -6.61 -9.72 4.21
N THR A 189 -6.71 -10.27 2.99
CA THR A 189 -5.59 -10.95 2.33
C THR A 189 -4.44 -9.97 2.02
N VAL A 190 -4.76 -8.76 1.54
CA VAL A 190 -3.75 -7.71 1.30
C VAL A 190 -3.09 -7.28 2.62
N ALA A 191 -3.87 -7.14 3.70
CA ALA A 191 -3.34 -6.80 5.02
C ALA A 191 -2.34 -7.85 5.52
N GLU A 192 -2.67 -9.14 5.42
CA GLU A 192 -1.78 -10.24 5.79
C GLU A 192 -0.47 -10.23 4.99
N ILE A 193 -0.55 -10.07 3.66
CA ILE A 193 0.65 -9.99 2.81
C ILE A 193 1.50 -8.78 3.17
N THR A 194 0.87 -7.63 3.40
CA THR A 194 1.55 -6.38 3.78
C THR A 194 2.25 -6.50 5.12
N TYR A 195 1.63 -7.17 6.10
CA TYR A 195 2.22 -7.47 7.40
C TYR A 195 3.46 -8.36 7.27
N ILE A 196 3.37 -9.42 6.47
CA ILE A 196 4.50 -10.32 6.21
C ILE A 196 5.66 -9.56 5.55
N MET A 197 5.37 -8.70 4.56
CA MET A 197 6.39 -7.86 3.95
C MET A 197 7.06 -6.94 4.98
N SER A 198 6.32 -6.36 5.92
CA SER A 198 6.86 -5.47 6.94
C SER A 198 7.84 -6.20 7.87
N ASN A 199 7.48 -7.40 8.32
CA ASN A 199 8.28 -8.15 9.27
C ASN A 199 9.49 -8.85 8.63
N SER A 200 9.37 -9.28 7.36
CA SER A 200 10.48 -9.96 6.66
C SER A 200 11.61 -9.01 6.26
N PHE A 201 11.34 -7.71 6.11
CA PHE A 201 12.34 -6.73 5.69
C PHE A 201 12.91 -5.91 6.84
N SER A 202 12.17 -5.77 7.96
CA SER A 202 12.68 -5.13 9.18
C SER A 202 13.88 -5.88 9.77
N ASP A 203 13.82 -7.22 9.77
CA ASP A 203 14.91 -8.05 10.28
C ASP A 203 16.20 -7.93 9.43
N ALA A 204 16.05 -7.78 8.10
CA ALA A 204 17.19 -7.66 7.20
C ALA A 204 17.93 -6.32 7.32
N ASP A 205 17.21 -5.24 7.60
CA ASP A 205 17.82 -3.91 7.80
C ASP A 205 18.54 -3.84 9.16
N THR A 206 18.00 -4.45 10.21
CA THR A 206 18.61 -4.52 11.55
C THR A 206 19.85 -5.39 11.57
N GLU A 207 19.89 -6.50 10.80
CA GLU A 207 21.06 -7.37 10.68
C GLU A 207 22.21 -6.70 9.89
N ARG A 208 21.90 -5.82 8.94
CA ARG A 208 22.91 -5.00 8.25
C ARG A 208 23.60 -3.99 9.16
N GLU A 209 22.88 -3.43 10.12
CA GLU A 209 23.44 -2.47 11.08
C GLU A 209 24.25 -3.13 12.19
N ASN A 210 23.88 -4.33 12.65
CA ASN A 210 24.50 -4.98 13.82
C ASN A 210 25.57 -6.03 13.50
N GLY A 211 25.77 -6.40 12.24
CA GLY A 211 26.91 -7.24 11.80
C GLY A 211 26.95 -8.67 12.33
N GLU A 212 25.91 -9.18 13.00
CA GLU A 212 25.83 -10.53 13.52
C GLU A 212 24.81 -11.40 12.76
N PRO A 213 25.24 -12.50 12.14
CA PRO A 213 24.32 -13.45 11.52
C PRO A 213 23.71 -14.37 12.58
N GLY A 214 22.50 -14.02 13.05
CA GLY A 214 21.74 -14.88 13.94
C GLY A 214 21.12 -16.08 13.21
N GLU A 215 21.38 -17.27 13.72
CA GLU A 215 20.76 -18.55 13.30
C GLU A 215 19.27 -18.60 13.71
N ARG A 216 18.41 -17.83 13.08
CA ARG A 216 16.96 -17.96 13.23
C ARG A 216 16.35 -18.49 11.95
N GLN A 217 15.84 -19.72 11.98
CA GLN A 217 15.02 -20.26 10.88
C GLN A 217 13.81 -19.36 10.67
N PRO A 218 13.57 -18.88 9.44
CA PRO A 218 12.57 -17.88 9.19
C PRO A 218 11.15 -18.43 9.43
N ARG A 219 10.40 -17.81 10.33
CA ARG A 219 8.93 -17.94 10.49
C ARG A 219 8.18 -17.74 9.16
N THR A 220 8.83 -17.12 8.18
CA THR A 220 8.39 -16.87 6.81
C THR A 220 7.97 -18.11 6.00
N ARG A 221 8.54 -19.31 6.22
CA ARG A 221 8.17 -20.50 5.44
C ARG A 221 6.72 -20.95 5.71
N ARG A 222 6.25 -20.92 6.96
CA ARG A 222 4.86 -21.28 7.32
C ARG A 222 3.87 -20.21 6.83
N ALA A 223 4.21 -18.94 6.96
CA ALA A 223 3.38 -17.85 6.50
C ALA A 223 3.17 -17.88 4.98
N LEU A 224 4.22 -18.13 4.19
CA LEU A 224 4.13 -18.21 2.73
C LEU A 224 3.29 -19.40 2.23
N SER A 225 3.32 -20.56 2.94
CA SER A 225 2.46 -21.69 2.58
C SER A 225 0.96 -21.37 2.82
N SER A 226 0.65 -20.62 3.88
CA SER A 226 -0.70 -20.13 4.17
C SER A 226 -1.20 -19.17 3.08
N ILE A 227 -0.34 -18.22 2.68
CA ILE A 227 -0.67 -17.27 1.60
C ILE A 227 -0.95 -18.00 0.28
N ARG A 228 -0.07 -18.92 -0.14
CA ARG A 228 -0.28 -19.72 -1.37
C ARG A 228 -1.61 -20.45 -1.35
N SER A 229 -1.98 -21.04 -0.22
CA SER A 229 -3.27 -21.74 -0.07
C SER A 229 -4.47 -20.78 -0.15
N ARG A 230 -4.34 -19.54 0.33
CA ARG A 230 -5.40 -18.52 0.25
C ARG A 230 -5.50 -17.91 -1.14
N LEU A 231 -4.37 -17.62 -1.79
CA LEU A 231 -4.32 -17.15 -3.17
C LEU A 231 -4.92 -18.19 -4.13
N ALA A 232 -4.60 -19.47 -3.93
CA ALA A 232 -5.20 -20.57 -4.71
C ALA A 232 -6.72 -20.67 -4.50
N ARG A 233 -7.21 -20.52 -3.25
CA ARG A 233 -8.65 -20.46 -2.95
C ARG A 233 -9.33 -19.23 -3.53
N ALA A 234 -8.61 -18.12 -3.61
CA ALA A 234 -9.07 -16.92 -4.31
C ALA A 234 -8.96 -17.04 -5.84
N GLY A 235 -8.53 -18.20 -6.39
CA GLY A 235 -8.36 -18.44 -7.83
C GLY A 235 -7.25 -17.59 -8.47
N ILE A 236 -6.24 -17.19 -7.68
CA ILE A 236 -5.03 -16.51 -8.14
C ILE A 236 -3.96 -17.59 -8.31
N ARG A 237 -3.58 -17.87 -9.56
CA ARG A 237 -2.47 -18.76 -9.93
C ARG A 237 -1.21 -17.94 -10.21
#